data_2a801472b2a382749667162176ffbc57
#
_entry.id   2a801472b2a382749667162176ffbc57
#
_cell.length_a   1.000
_cell.length_b   1.000
_cell.length_c   1.000
_cell.angle_alpha   90.00
_cell.angle_beta   90.00
_cell.angle_gamma   90.00
#
_symmetry.space_group_name_H-M   'P 1'
#
loop_
_entity.id
_entity.type
_entity.pdbx_description
1 polymer ?
#
loop_
_entity_poly.entity_id
_entity_poly.type
_entity_poly.pdbx_seq_one_letter_code
_entity_poly.pdbx_strand_id
1 'polypeptide(L)'
;MSRGAVGAAGPAEGATRLEDAASAPALNRKAIALLSLVGVFVAGYLLLHKLGYVGELVCGAGSCDTVQASSWAVFLGVPVPAWGVGGYASIFAVALAGLQPGLARDRRIGLVLFGLGAAAFAFSAYLTAIEAFVLRAWCRWCVASACIATSIFLFSLAELRRPRSR
;
A
#
# COMPACT_ATOMS: atom_id res chain seq x y z
N MET A 1 45.86 17.86 -24.07
CA MET A 1 45.46 18.23 -22.71
C MET A 1 44.12 18.94 -22.79
N SER A 2 43.00 18.21 -22.63
CA SER A 2 41.65 18.76 -22.70
C SER A 2 41.08 18.69 -21.28
N ARG A 3 40.95 19.83 -20.62
CA ARG A 3 40.29 19.96 -19.32
C ARG A 3 38.79 19.95 -19.56
N GLY A 4 38.11 18.86 -19.19
CA GLY A 4 36.66 18.78 -19.15
C GLY A 4 36.10 19.83 -18.19
N ALA A 5 35.30 20.76 -18.72
CA ALA A 5 34.55 21.72 -17.94
C ALA A 5 33.47 20.97 -17.14
N VAL A 6 33.68 20.84 -15.84
CA VAL A 6 32.63 20.47 -14.89
C VAL A 6 31.72 21.68 -14.81
N GLY A 7 30.57 21.62 -15.48
CA GLY A 7 29.53 22.63 -15.40
C GLY A 7 29.02 22.73 -13.97
N ALA A 8 29.37 23.83 -13.30
CA ALA A 8 28.80 24.17 -12.00
C ALA A 8 27.28 24.39 -12.17
N ALA A 9 26.46 23.54 -11.57
CA ALA A 9 25.01 23.71 -11.53
C ALA A 9 24.72 25.09 -10.91
N GLY A 10 23.91 25.90 -11.59
CA GLY A 10 23.56 27.24 -11.15
C GLY A 10 22.78 27.24 -9.84
N PRO A 11 22.79 28.35 -9.05
CA PRO A 11 22.10 28.42 -7.75
C PRO A 11 20.59 28.14 -7.84
N ALA A 12 19.96 28.38 -8.98
CA ALA A 12 18.56 28.06 -9.23
C ALA A 12 18.28 26.56 -9.34
N GLU A 13 19.19 25.79 -9.98
CA GLU A 13 19.09 24.32 -10.04
C GLU A 13 19.33 23.66 -8.68
N GLY A 14 20.17 24.27 -7.83
CA GLY A 14 20.37 23.82 -6.47
C GLY A 14 19.13 24.01 -5.60
N ALA A 15 18.44 25.15 -5.73
CA ALA A 15 17.23 25.46 -4.98
C ALA A 15 16.06 24.52 -5.36
N THR A 16 15.81 24.31 -6.65
CA THR A 16 14.75 23.39 -7.11
C THR A 16 14.98 21.94 -6.67
N ARG A 17 16.23 21.47 -6.73
CA ARG A 17 16.58 20.12 -6.23
C ARG A 17 16.38 19.96 -4.71
N LEU A 18 16.62 21.02 -3.93
CA LEU A 18 16.40 21.01 -2.48
C LEU A 18 14.89 21.02 -2.15
N GLU A 19 14.08 21.77 -2.88
CA GLU A 19 12.62 21.78 -2.73
C GLU A 19 12.01 20.43 -3.13
N ASP A 20 12.44 19.83 -4.23
CA ASP A 20 12.03 18.50 -4.67
C ASP A 20 12.43 17.42 -3.65
N ALA A 21 13.62 17.49 -3.09
CA ALA A 21 14.08 16.55 -2.07
C ALA A 21 13.32 16.68 -0.75
N ALA A 22 12.87 17.88 -0.39
CA ALA A 22 12.09 18.14 0.81
C ALA A 22 10.61 17.72 0.67
N SER A 23 10.04 17.84 -0.53
CA SER A 23 8.63 17.50 -0.81
C SER A 23 8.40 15.99 -1.00
N ALA A 24 9.42 15.27 -1.44
CA ALA A 24 9.34 13.87 -1.83
C ALA A 24 8.84 12.89 -0.72
N PRO A 25 9.24 12.99 0.56
CA PRO A 25 8.67 12.13 1.61
C PRO A 25 7.20 12.43 1.89
N ALA A 26 6.79 13.69 1.82
CA ALA A 26 5.40 14.07 1.98
C ALA A 26 4.53 13.54 0.82
N LEU A 27 5.04 13.53 -0.41
CA LEU A 27 4.34 12.98 -1.57
C LEU A 27 4.14 11.47 -1.44
N ASN A 28 5.18 10.72 -1.00
CA ASN A 28 5.04 9.28 -0.78
C ASN A 28 4.00 8.96 0.28
N ARG A 29 3.98 9.69 1.41
CA ARG A 29 3.00 9.48 2.49
C ARG A 29 1.58 9.82 2.05
N LYS A 30 1.40 10.87 1.25
CA LYS A 30 0.11 11.19 0.61
C LYS A 30 -0.35 10.06 -0.31
N ALA A 31 0.55 9.51 -1.13
CA ALA A 31 0.25 8.37 -2.01
C ALA A 31 -0.14 7.13 -1.19
N ILE A 32 0.62 6.81 -0.12
CA ILE A 32 0.29 5.71 0.79
C ILE A 32 -1.07 5.93 1.46
N ALA A 33 -1.38 7.14 1.93
CA ALA A 33 -2.67 7.46 2.53
C ALA A 33 -3.83 7.26 1.53
N LEU A 34 -3.70 7.78 0.31
CA LEU A 34 -4.73 7.60 -0.72
C LEU A 34 -4.92 6.12 -1.10
N LEU A 35 -3.82 5.38 -1.30
CA LEU A 35 -3.88 3.96 -1.64
C LEU A 35 -4.50 3.13 -0.51
N SER A 36 -4.14 3.41 0.74
CA SER A 36 -4.72 2.71 1.88
C SER A 36 -6.19 3.05 2.09
N LEU A 37 -6.62 4.29 1.82
CA LEU A 37 -8.04 4.65 1.83
C LEU A 37 -8.82 3.86 0.77
N VAL A 38 -8.31 3.77 -0.46
CA VAL A 38 -8.92 2.93 -1.51
C VAL A 38 -8.94 1.46 -1.07
N GLY A 39 -7.87 0.98 -0.44
CA GLY A 39 -7.78 -0.38 0.13
C GLY A 39 -8.86 -0.64 1.19
N VAL A 40 -9.15 0.33 2.07
CA VAL A 40 -10.26 0.23 3.05
C VAL A 40 -11.60 0.05 2.33
N PHE A 41 -11.87 0.82 1.27
CA PHE A 41 -13.12 0.67 0.51
C PHE A 41 -13.23 -0.68 -0.19
N VAL A 42 -12.14 -1.14 -0.82
CA VAL A 42 -12.11 -2.46 -1.48
C VAL A 42 -12.34 -3.58 -0.46
N ALA A 43 -11.61 -3.57 0.64
CA ALA A 43 -11.75 -4.58 1.69
C ALA A 43 -13.11 -4.48 2.39
N GLY A 44 -13.62 -3.27 2.62
CA GLY A 44 -14.95 -3.02 3.19
C GLY A 44 -16.07 -3.56 2.32
N TYR A 45 -15.99 -3.35 0.99
CA TYR A 45 -16.96 -3.89 0.04
C TYR A 45 -17.00 -5.44 0.10
N LEU A 46 -15.83 -6.09 0.10
CA LEU A 46 -15.73 -7.54 0.23
C LEU A 46 -16.22 -8.03 1.60
N LEU A 47 -15.99 -7.26 2.66
CA LEU A 47 -16.49 -7.60 4.00
C LEU A 47 -18.01 -7.53 4.06
N LEU A 48 -18.61 -6.46 3.52
CA LEU A 48 -20.07 -6.30 3.47
C LEU A 48 -20.72 -7.43 2.67
N HIS A 49 -20.11 -7.85 1.56
CA HIS A 49 -20.57 -9.03 0.82
C HIS A 49 -20.48 -10.30 1.68
N LYS A 50 -19.35 -10.54 2.34
CA LYS A 50 -19.15 -11.72 3.20
C LYS A 50 -20.13 -11.78 4.37
N LEU A 51 -20.58 -10.62 4.86
CA LEU A 51 -21.58 -10.50 5.94
C LEU A 51 -23.04 -10.55 5.43
N GLY A 52 -23.25 -10.62 4.10
CA GLY A 52 -24.57 -10.72 3.48
C GLY A 52 -25.32 -9.38 3.32
N TYR A 53 -24.66 -8.23 3.56
CA TYR A 53 -25.26 -6.90 3.39
C TYR A 53 -25.29 -6.46 1.91
N VAL A 54 -24.40 -7.01 1.10
CA VAL A 54 -24.32 -6.74 -0.34
C VAL A 54 -24.56 -8.07 -1.06
N GLY A 55 -25.40 -8.06 -2.11
CA GLY A 55 -25.68 -9.22 -2.92
C GLY A 55 -24.47 -9.73 -3.72
N GLU A 56 -24.70 -10.30 -4.90
CA GLU A 56 -23.63 -10.82 -5.75
C GLU A 56 -22.55 -9.79 -6.05
N LEU A 57 -21.29 -10.23 -5.98
CA LEU A 57 -20.15 -9.37 -6.31
C LEU A 57 -20.12 -9.08 -7.82
N VAL A 58 -19.93 -7.82 -8.19
CA VAL A 58 -19.74 -7.42 -9.59
C VAL A 58 -18.34 -7.85 -10.05
N CYS A 59 -18.19 -9.09 -10.46
CA CYS A 59 -16.91 -9.69 -10.82
C CYS A 59 -16.70 -9.87 -12.33
N GLY A 60 -17.73 -9.66 -13.15
CA GLY A 60 -17.65 -9.91 -14.58
C GLY A 60 -17.29 -11.38 -14.88
N ALA A 61 -16.19 -11.61 -15.58
CA ALA A 61 -15.71 -12.96 -15.91
C ALA A 61 -14.89 -13.62 -14.78
N GLY A 62 -14.86 -13.06 -13.55
CA GLY A 62 -14.10 -13.60 -12.43
C GLY A 62 -14.91 -14.57 -11.55
N SER A 63 -14.20 -15.35 -10.73
CA SER A 63 -14.77 -16.33 -9.79
C SER A 63 -14.74 -15.80 -8.35
N CYS A 64 -15.16 -14.54 -8.12
CA CYS A 64 -15.09 -13.91 -6.81
C CYS A 64 -15.89 -14.67 -5.75
N ASP A 65 -17.10 -15.12 -6.08
CA ASP A 65 -17.95 -15.87 -5.16
C ASP A 65 -17.31 -17.20 -4.77
N THR A 66 -16.66 -17.89 -5.70
CA THR A 66 -15.90 -19.12 -5.43
C THR A 66 -14.78 -18.87 -4.42
N VAL A 67 -14.02 -17.78 -4.59
CA VAL A 67 -12.92 -17.41 -3.68
C VAL A 67 -13.48 -17.04 -2.31
N GLN A 68 -14.51 -16.20 -2.25
CA GLN A 68 -15.12 -15.74 -1.00
C GLN A 68 -15.88 -16.84 -0.25
N ALA A 69 -16.43 -17.85 -0.95
CA ALA A 69 -17.09 -18.99 -0.35
C ALA A 69 -16.11 -20.05 0.18
N SER A 70 -14.83 -20.00 -0.23
CA SER A 70 -13.84 -20.98 0.17
C SER A 70 -13.50 -20.89 1.67
N SER A 71 -13.00 -22.01 2.23
CA SER A 71 -12.47 -22.04 3.61
C SER A 71 -11.28 -21.10 3.82
N TRP A 72 -10.56 -20.77 2.75
CA TRP A 72 -9.42 -19.83 2.77
C TRP A 72 -9.84 -18.36 2.90
N ALA A 73 -11.14 -18.05 2.70
CA ALA A 73 -11.66 -16.70 2.92
C ALA A 73 -11.86 -16.35 4.42
N VAL A 74 -11.50 -17.28 5.32
CA VAL A 74 -11.50 -17.08 6.78
C VAL A 74 -10.12 -17.43 7.31
N PHE A 75 -9.52 -16.49 8.04
CA PHE A 75 -8.21 -16.66 8.67
C PHE A 75 -8.33 -16.42 10.17
N LEU A 76 -7.91 -17.39 10.99
CA LEU A 76 -8.06 -17.37 12.45
C LEU A 76 -9.52 -17.15 12.93
N GLY A 77 -10.51 -17.68 12.21
CA GLY A 77 -11.91 -17.50 12.55
C GLY A 77 -12.53 -16.16 12.13
N VAL A 78 -11.74 -15.27 11.54
CA VAL A 78 -12.18 -13.94 11.09
C VAL A 78 -12.14 -13.89 9.56
N PRO A 79 -13.17 -13.32 8.89
CA PRO A 79 -13.15 -13.12 7.44
C PRO A 79 -11.91 -12.35 6.99
N VAL A 80 -11.23 -12.85 5.95
CA VAL A 80 -10.02 -12.19 5.38
C VAL A 80 -10.25 -10.73 5.04
N PRO A 81 -11.39 -10.30 4.47
CA PRO A 81 -11.63 -8.87 4.24
C PRO A 81 -11.61 -8.00 5.51
N ALA A 82 -11.97 -8.54 6.68
CA ALA A 82 -11.90 -7.80 7.94
C ALA A 82 -10.45 -7.48 8.34
N TRP A 83 -9.53 -8.44 8.12
CA TRP A 83 -8.08 -8.20 8.26
C TRP A 83 -7.61 -7.12 7.31
N GLY A 84 -8.14 -7.13 6.07
CA GLY A 84 -7.85 -6.09 5.08
C GLY A 84 -8.28 -4.71 5.53
N VAL A 85 -9.52 -4.55 6.04
CA VAL A 85 -10.03 -3.29 6.58
C VAL A 85 -9.14 -2.79 7.72
N GLY A 86 -8.84 -3.64 8.71
CA GLY A 86 -7.99 -3.28 9.84
C GLY A 86 -6.56 -2.89 9.43
N GLY A 87 -5.97 -3.66 8.51
CA GLY A 87 -4.62 -3.39 8.00
C GLY A 87 -4.53 -2.07 7.23
N TYR A 88 -5.43 -1.86 6.26
CA TYR A 88 -5.44 -0.61 5.49
C TYR A 88 -5.79 0.62 6.34
N ALA A 89 -6.73 0.49 7.29
CA ALA A 89 -7.07 1.57 8.21
C ALA A 89 -5.87 1.95 9.10
N SER A 90 -5.11 0.96 9.57
CA SER A 90 -3.89 1.19 10.35
C SER A 90 -2.81 1.90 9.52
N ILE A 91 -2.58 1.47 8.27
CA ILE A 91 -1.64 2.13 7.35
C ILE A 91 -2.08 3.58 7.09
N PHE A 92 -3.36 3.79 6.84
CA PHE A 92 -3.94 5.12 6.60
C PHE A 92 -3.71 6.05 7.79
N ALA A 93 -4.03 5.60 9.01
CA ALA A 93 -3.84 6.39 10.22
C ALA A 93 -2.36 6.78 10.44
N VAL A 94 -1.44 5.82 10.26
CA VAL A 94 0.01 6.08 10.40
C VAL A 94 0.51 7.02 9.30
N ALA A 95 0.03 6.87 8.07
CA ALA A 95 0.40 7.75 6.96
C ALA A 95 -0.07 9.19 7.21
N LEU A 96 -1.31 9.39 7.71
CA LEU A 96 -1.83 10.70 8.10
C LEU A 96 -1.04 11.32 9.26
N ALA A 97 -0.75 10.53 10.31
CA ALA A 97 0.11 10.99 11.40
C ALA A 97 1.47 11.45 10.89
N GLY A 98 2.04 10.72 9.93
CA GLY A 98 3.31 11.08 9.29
C GLY A 98 3.28 12.34 8.43
N LEU A 99 2.12 12.87 8.08
CA LEU A 99 1.97 14.15 7.38
C LEU A 99 1.99 15.35 8.33
N GLN A 100 1.83 15.14 9.64
CA GLN A 100 1.88 16.24 10.62
C GLN A 100 3.31 16.79 10.74
N PRO A 101 3.48 18.13 10.86
CA PRO A 101 4.80 18.77 10.87
C PRO A 101 5.76 18.22 11.93
N GLY A 102 5.24 17.87 13.11
CA GLY A 102 6.02 17.32 14.22
C GLY A 102 6.53 15.90 13.99
N LEU A 103 5.81 15.08 13.19
CA LEU A 103 6.14 13.68 12.93
C LEU A 103 6.69 13.46 11.51
N ALA A 104 6.68 14.49 10.67
CA ALA A 104 7.10 14.38 9.28
C ALA A 104 8.55 13.90 9.10
N ARG A 105 9.42 14.19 10.05
CA ARG A 105 10.85 13.79 10.06
C ARG A 105 11.14 12.56 10.91
N ASP A 106 10.14 12.01 11.63
CA ASP A 106 10.38 10.87 12.51
C ASP A 106 10.59 9.58 11.67
N ARG A 107 11.77 8.97 11.87
CA ARG A 107 12.14 7.69 11.23
C ARG A 107 11.20 6.54 11.65
N ARG A 108 10.67 6.62 12.86
CA ARG A 108 9.77 5.58 13.39
C ARG A 108 8.53 5.42 12.52
N ILE A 109 7.96 6.53 12.05
CA ILE A 109 6.80 6.50 11.13
C ILE A 109 7.14 5.75 9.85
N GLY A 110 8.28 6.04 9.22
CA GLY A 110 8.72 5.32 8.02
C GLY A 110 8.95 3.83 8.26
N LEU A 111 9.51 3.45 9.41
CA LEU A 111 9.71 2.04 9.78
C LEU A 111 8.38 1.33 10.03
N VAL A 112 7.42 1.97 10.71
CA VAL A 112 6.08 1.40 10.94
C VAL A 112 5.33 1.26 9.62
N LEU A 113 5.34 2.26 8.75
CA LEU A 113 4.73 2.17 7.41
C LEU A 113 5.35 1.03 6.59
N PHE A 114 6.67 0.89 6.62
CA PHE A 114 7.35 -0.21 5.95
C PHE A 114 6.94 -1.57 6.53
N GLY A 115 6.92 -1.72 7.84
CA GLY A 115 6.53 -2.96 8.51
C GLY A 115 5.09 -3.37 8.17
N LEU A 116 4.14 -2.42 8.27
CA LEU A 116 2.75 -2.65 7.90
C LEU A 116 2.58 -2.94 6.40
N GLY A 117 3.27 -2.20 5.54
CA GLY A 117 3.26 -2.42 4.10
C GLY A 117 3.85 -3.78 3.70
N ALA A 118 4.94 -4.20 4.35
CA ALA A 118 5.56 -5.51 4.14
C ALA A 118 4.63 -6.65 4.59
N ALA A 119 3.98 -6.49 5.74
CA ALA A 119 3.01 -7.47 6.24
C ALA A 119 1.79 -7.58 5.29
N ALA A 120 1.24 -6.45 4.84
CA ALA A 120 0.14 -6.42 3.88
C ALA A 120 0.53 -7.07 2.54
N PHE A 121 1.73 -6.76 2.03
CA PHE A 121 2.27 -7.37 0.81
C PHE A 121 2.43 -8.89 0.96
N ALA A 122 3.07 -9.36 2.04
CA ALA A 122 3.30 -10.78 2.27
C ALA A 122 1.97 -11.54 2.40
N PHE A 123 1.00 -10.99 3.13
CA PHE A 123 -0.33 -11.58 3.27
C PHE A 123 -1.09 -11.62 1.94
N SER A 124 -1.04 -10.56 1.14
CA SER A 124 -1.64 -10.51 -0.20
C SER A 124 -0.97 -11.50 -1.14
N ALA A 125 0.35 -11.63 -1.13
CA ALA A 125 1.08 -12.61 -1.93
C ALA A 125 0.70 -14.05 -1.55
N TYR A 126 0.55 -14.33 -0.26
CA TYR A 126 0.07 -15.63 0.23
C TYR A 126 -1.33 -15.95 -0.30
N LEU A 127 -2.29 -15.01 -0.19
CA LEU A 127 -3.65 -15.21 -0.70
C LEU A 127 -3.69 -15.36 -2.22
N THR A 128 -2.91 -14.58 -2.94
CA THR A 128 -2.79 -14.69 -4.41
C THR A 128 -2.23 -16.06 -4.82
N ALA A 129 -1.27 -16.59 -4.07
CA ALA A 129 -0.76 -17.94 -4.31
C ALA A 129 -1.85 -18.99 -4.09
N ILE A 130 -2.71 -18.85 -3.07
CA ILE A 130 -3.85 -19.74 -2.85
C ILE A 130 -4.84 -19.66 -4.02
N GLU A 131 -5.19 -18.44 -4.48
CA GLU A 131 -6.07 -18.28 -5.64
C GLU A 131 -5.50 -18.96 -6.89
N ALA A 132 -4.20 -18.81 -7.15
CA ALA A 132 -3.53 -19.32 -8.34
C ALA A 132 -3.34 -20.85 -8.31
N PHE A 133 -2.87 -21.40 -7.20
CA PHE A 133 -2.40 -22.80 -7.15
C PHE A 133 -3.40 -23.76 -6.50
N VAL A 134 -4.20 -23.28 -5.54
CA VAL A 134 -5.14 -24.12 -4.78
C VAL A 134 -6.54 -24.01 -5.35
N LEU A 135 -7.08 -22.78 -5.43
CA LEU A 135 -8.46 -22.56 -5.88
C LEU A 135 -8.59 -22.57 -7.40
N ARG A 136 -7.51 -22.22 -8.11
CA ARG A 136 -7.50 -21.99 -9.58
C ARG A 136 -8.63 -21.07 -10.03
N ALA A 137 -8.95 -20.10 -9.19
CA ALA A 137 -10.03 -19.15 -9.34
C ALA A 137 -9.50 -17.76 -8.99
N TRP A 138 -9.81 -16.76 -9.82
CA TRP A 138 -9.30 -15.40 -9.66
C TRP A 138 -10.38 -14.45 -9.19
N CYS A 139 -10.15 -13.77 -8.08
CA CYS A 139 -11.00 -12.70 -7.59
C CYS A 139 -10.42 -11.34 -8.01
N ARG A 140 -11.13 -10.60 -8.89
CA ARG A 140 -10.66 -9.28 -9.37
C ARG A 140 -10.44 -8.29 -8.23
N TRP A 141 -11.29 -8.29 -7.21
CA TRP A 141 -11.16 -7.44 -6.05
C TRP A 141 -9.96 -7.81 -5.18
N CYS A 142 -9.66 -9.12 -5.07
CA CYS A 142 -8.47 -9.59 -4.35
C CYS A 142 -7.19 -9.19 -5.11
N VAL A 143 -7.18 -9.30 -6.43
CA VAL A 143 -6.07 -8.84 -7.27
C VAL A 143 -5.89 -7.32 -7.14
N ALA A 144 -6.98 -6.54 -7.17
CA ALA A 144 -6.91 -5.08 -6.94
C ALA A 144 -6.31 -4.75 -5.57
N SER A 145 -6.74 -5.44 -4.51
CA SER A 145 -6.17 -5.30 -3.16
C SER A 145 -4.68 -5.66 -3.14
N ALA A 146 -4.27 -6.74 -3.81
CA ALA A 146 -2.86 -7.14 -3.90
C ALA A 146 -2.00 -6.10 -4.63
N CYS A 147 -2.51 -5.48 -5.70
CA CYS A 147 -1.84 -4.36 -6.38
C CYS A 147 -1.69 -3.15 -5.46
N ILE A 148 -2.71 -2.81 -4.67
CA ILE A 148 -2.67 -1.71 -3.69
C ILE A 148 -1.62 -2.00 -2.62
N ALA A 149 -1.64 -3.19 -2.01
CA ALA A 149 -0.67 -3.61 -0.99
C ALA A 149 0.76 -3.57 -1.51
N THR A 150 0.99 -4.06 -2.74
CA THR A 150 2.30 -4.02 -3.40
C THR A 150 2.77 -2.57 -3.61
N SER A 151 1.89 -1.69 -4.08
CA SER A 151 2.21 -0.28 -4.28
C SER A 151 2.57 0.42 -2.97
N ILE A 152 1.81 0.19 -1.89
CA ILE A 152 2.09 0.70 -0.55
C ILE A 152 3.47 0.23 -0.06
N PHE A 153 3.77 -1.06 -0.23
CA PHE A 153 5.07 -1.63 0.13
C PHE A 153 6.22 -0.94 -0.63
N LEU A 154 6.09 -0.76 -1.95
CA LEU A 154 7.11 -0.11 -2.77
C LEU A 154 7.33 1.35 -2.37
N PHE A 155 6.27 2.12 -2.13
CA PHE A 155 6.38 3.51 -1.67
C PHE A 155 7.02 3.61 -0.29
N SER A 156 6.67 2.73 0.64
CA SER A 156 7.27 2.70 1.98
C SER A 156 8.76 2.30 1.94
N LEU A 157 9.12 1.35 1.08
CA LEU A 157 10.51 0.95 0.84
C LEU A 157 11.33 2.10 0.23
N ALA A 158 10.76 2.81 -0.75
CA ALA A 158 11.40 3.97 -1.37
C ALA A 158 11.65 5.08 -0.34
N GLU A 159 10.74 5.28 0.63
CA GLU A 159 10.92 6.25 1.71
C GLU A 159 12.11 5.88 2.62
N LEU A 160 12.27 4.61 2.96
CA LEU A 160 13.38 4.15 3.82
C LEU A 160 14.74 4.22 3.13
N ARG A 161 14.79 4.00 1.81
CA ARG A 161 16.03 4.00 1.04
C ARG A 161 16.56 5.39 0.74
N ARG A 162 15.78 6.45 0.93
CA ARG A 162 16.23 7.82 0.67
C ARG A 162 17.25 8.26 1.72
N PRO A 163 18.47 8.71 1.30
CA PRO A 163 19.42 9.30 2.22
C PRO A 163 18.81 10.59 2.77
N ARG A 164 18.72 10.69 4.09
CA ARG A 164 18.37 11.95 4.75
C ARG A 164 19.60 12.83 4.76
N SER A 165 19.56 13.95 4.04
CA SER A 165 20.50 15.04 4.31
C SER A 165 20.35 15.45 5.78
N ARG A 166 21.45 15.31 6.51
CA ARG A 166 21.57 15.82 7.89
C ARG A 166 21.53 17.33 7.90
#